data_25fe81f0138e8993d19e372d39b8262c
#
_entry.id   25fe81f0138e8993d19e372d39b8262c
#
_cell.length_a   1.000
_cell.length_b   1.000
_cell.length_c   1.000
_cell.angle_alpha   90.00
_cell.angle_beta   90.00
_cell.angle_gamma   90.00
#
_symmetry.space_group_name_H-M   'P 1'
#
loop_
_entity.id
_entity.type
_entity.pdbx_description
1 polymer ?
#
loop_
_entity_poly.entity_id
_entity_poly.type
_entity_poly.pdbx_seq_one_letter_code
_entity_poly.pdbx_strand_id
1 'polypeptide(L)'
;MSKNKNQKRKVQLITRAKNESFRFQVEYTKKQKGIDIIGMEQNLTAELDAICQNSLTDALLDMARIIEGIRKELGFEQEVDKCSLNGSLVPFILGITTTQPDCATYVPDLFAAHQPLQVTIAYDNEIRNQAVNWMKANGYEISSYLGQPLLKLKNVRIVIKRVLKS
;
A
#
# COMPACT_ATOMS: atom_id res chain seq x y z
N MET A 1 -15.33 -15.70 31.61
CA MET A 1 -16.00 -15.69 30.30
C MET A 1 -16.50 -14.30 29.86
N SER A 2 -16.96 -13.43 30.75
CA SER A 2 -17.42 -12.08 30.40
C SER A 2 -16.29 -11.15 29.89
N LYS A 3 -15.07 -11.29 30.42
CA LYS A 3 -13.91 -10.46 30.01
C LYS A 3 -13.50 -10.70 28.54
N ASN A 4 -13.56 -11.94 28.05
CA ASN A 4 -13.18 -12.27 26.66
C ASN A 4 -14.19 -11.76 25.64
N LYS A 5 -15.48 -11.77 25.95
CA LYS A 5 -16.53 -11.22 25.08
C LYS A 5 -16.41 -9.70 24.94
N ASN A 6 -16.10 -9.00 26.05
CA ASN A 6 -15.93 -7.56 26.04
C ASN A 6 -14.67 -7.13 25.29
N GLN A 7 -13.57 -7.88 25.40
CA GLN A 7 -12.36 -7.62 24.62
C GLN A 7 -12.57 -7.85 23.13
N LYS A 8 -13.26 -8.93 22.73
CA LYS A 8 -13.60 -9.20 21.33
C LYS A 8 -14.47 -8.10 20.74
N ARG A 9 -15.47 -7.61 21.51
CA ARG A 9 -16.32 -6.49 21.08
C ARG A 9 -15.52 -5.20 20.89
N LYS A 10 -14.58 -4.88 21.81
CA LYS A 10 -13.70 -3.72 21.71
C LYS A 10 -12.82 -3.80 20.45
N VAL A 11 -12.22 -4.96 20.19
CA VAL A 11 -11.38 -5.18 19.00
C VAL A 11 -12.21 -5.01 17.73
N GLN A 12 -13.42 -5.57 17.69
CA GLN A 12 -14.32 -5.42 16.53
C GLN A 12 -14.72 -3.97 16.30
N LEU A 13 -15.01 -3.21 17.35
CA LEU A 13 -15.35 -1.79 17.24
C LEU A 13 -14.17 -0.96 16.75
N ILE A 14 -12.96 -1.22 17.24
CA ILE A 14 -11.75 -0.54 16.79
C ILE A 14 -11.48 -0.85 15.32
N THR A 15 -11.59 -2.12 14.92
CA THR A 15 -11.39 -2.53 13.53
C THR A 15 -12.40 -1.87 12.61
N ARG A 16 -13.66 -1.84 13.02
CA ARG A 16 -14.72 -1.18 12.25
C ARG A 16 -14.45 0.31 12.07
N ALA A 17 -14.04 0.98 13.15
CA ALA A 17 -13.70 2.40 13.10
C ALA A 17 -12.51 2.67 12.18
N LYS A 18 -11.48 1.82 12.22
CA LYS A 18 -10.33 1.92 11.30
C LYS A 18 -10.75 1.74 9.85
N ASN A 19 -11.60 0.77 9.56
CA ASN A 19 -12.08 0.50 8.21
C ASN A 19 -12.91 1.66 7.67
N GLU A 20 -13.81 2.21 8.47
CA GLU A 20 -14.61 3.37 8.11
C GLU A 20 -13.73 4.60 7.84
N SER A 21 -12.75 4.84 8.71
CA SER A 21 -11.78 5.93 8.55
C SER A 21 -10.95 5.77 7.28
N PHE A 22 -10.50 4.56 6.99
CA PHE A 22 -9.75 4.27 5.77
C PHE A 22 -10.58 4.55 4.51
N ARG A 23 -11.82 4.05 4.48
CA ARG A 23 -12.74 4.29 3.35
C ARG A 23 -12.98 5.79 3.15
N PHE A 24 -13.22 6.50 4.22
CA PHE A 24 -13.40 7.95 4.19
C PHE A 24 -12.17 8.65 3.63
N GLN A 25 -10.97 8.27 4.09
CA GLN A 25 -9.73 8.88 3.65
C GLN A 25 -9.48 8.65 2.15
N VAL A 26 -9.78 7.45 1.64
CA VAL A 26 -9.65 7.16 0.21
C VAL A 26 -10.61 8.01 -0.61
N GLU A 27 -11.88 8.07 -0.22
CA GLU A 27 -12.88 8.87 -0.92
C GLU A 27 -12.58 10.36 -0.87
N TYR A 28 -12.15 10.86 0.29
CA TYR A 28 -11.75 12.25 0.47
C TYR A 28 -10.56 12.59 -0.44
N THR A 29 -9.53 11.75 -0.42
CA THR A 29 -8.31 11.95 -1.23
C THR A 29 -8.64 11.92 -2.72
N LYS A 30 -9.51 11.00 -3.14
CA LYS A 30 -9.97 10.92 -4.52
C LYS A 30 -10.61 12.24 -4.96
N LYS A 31 -11.48 12.81 -4.14
CA LYS A 31 -12.13 14.10 -4.43
C LYS A 31 -11.13 15.25 -4.45
N GLN A 32 -10.22 15.30 -3.47
CA GLN A 32 -9.21 16.35 -3.38
C GLN A 32 -8.29 16.37 -4.59
N LYS A 33 -7.94 15.21 -5.11
CA LYS A 33 -7.08 15.07 -6.29
C LYS A 33 -7.84 15.22 -7.61
N GLY A 34 -9.18 15.30 -7.57
CA GLY A 34 -9.99 15.36 -8.78
C GLY A 34 -9.91 14.09 -9.62
N ILE A 35 -9.70 12.93 -8.99
CA ILE A 35 -9.57 11.65 -9.69
C ILE A 35 -10.96 11.18 -10.14
N ASP A 36 -11.08 10.93 -11.44
CA ASP A 36 -12.30 10.43 -12.06
C ASP A 36 -12.13 8.95 -12.39
N ILE A 37 -13.01 8.13 -11.82
CA ILE A 37 -13.01 6.68 -12.01
C ILE A 37 -14.29 6.19 -12.70
N ILE A 38 -14.84 7.00 -13.60
CA ILE A 38 -16.09 6.68 -14.31
C ILE A 38 -16.02 5.26 -14.89
N GLY A 39 -17.03 4.45 -14.56
CA GLY A 39 -17.11 3.06 -14.99
C GLY A 39 -16.35 2.08 -14.10
N MET A 40 -15.66 2.54 -13.07
CA MET A 40 -14.87 1.69 -12.18
C MET A 40 -15.28 1.82 -10.70
N GLU A 41 -16.42 2.39 -10.41
CA GLU A 41 -16.91 2.59 -9.04
C GLU A 41 -17.08 1.26 -8.30
N GLN A 42 -17.58 0.24 -8.98
CA GLN A 42 -17.73 -1.09 -8.39
C GLN A 42 -16.37 -1.75 -8.11
N ASN A 43 -15.40 -1.49 -8.97
CA ASN A 43 -14.03 -1.98 -8.76
C ASN A 43 -13.41 -1.35 -7.51
N LEU A 44 -13.62 -0.06 -7.30
CA LEU A 44 -13.15 0.61 -6.09
C LEU A 44 -13.80 0.05 -4.83
N THR A 45 -15.11 -0.16 -4.86
CA THR A 45 -15.83 -0.76 -3.73
C THR A 45 -15.29 -2.15 -3.42
N ALA A 46 -15.06 -2.99 -4.42
CA ALA A 46 -14.51 -4.33 -4.24
C ALA A 46 -13.10 -4.30 -3.66
N GLU A 47 -12.25 -3.37 -4.11
CA GLU A 47 -10.91 -3.20 -3.54
C GLU A 47 -10.97 -2.80 -2.07
N LEU A 48 -11.79 -1.81 -1.74
CA LEU A 48 -11.95 -1.36 -0.36
C LEU A 48 -12.43 -2.49 0.54
N ASP A 49 -13.40 -3.29 0.06
CA ASP A 49 -13.88 -4.46 0.80
C ASP A 49 -12.76 -5.47 1.06
N ALA A 50 -11.99 -5.81 0.03
CA ALA A 50 -10.89 -6.77 0.16
C ALA A 50 -9.79 -6.25 1.10
N ILE A 51 -9.42 -4.98 0.99
CA ILE A 51 -8.42 -4.35 1.86
C ILE A 51 -8.87 -4.41 3.32
N CYS A 52 -10.13 -4.07 3.59
CA CYS A 52 -10.69 -4.10 4.94
C CYS A 52 -10.79 -5.52 5.48
N GLN A 53 -11.29 -6.46 4.68
CA GLN A 53 -11.43 -7.87 5.08
C GLN A 53 -10.09 -8.53 5.40
N ASN A 54 -9.04 -8.15 4.70
CA ASN A 54 -7.71 -8.74 4.87
C ASN A 54 -6.80 -7.93 5.79
N SER A 55 -7.35 -6.93 6.50
CA SER A 55 -6.62 -6.10 7.47
C SER A 55 -5.37 -5.43 6.88
N LEU A 56 -5.51 -4.87 5.68
CA LEU A 56 -4.41 -4.25 4.93
C LEU A 56 -4.40 -2.72 5.04
N THR A 57 -5.35 -2.12 5.77
CA THR A 57 -5.50 -0.66 5.84
C THR A 57 -4.26 0.04 6.40
N ASP A 58 -3.74 -0.45 7.52
CA ASP A 58 -2.56 0.15 8.17
C ASP A 58 -1.34 0.09 7.26
N ALA A 59 -1.12 -1.04 6.60
CA ALA A 59 0.02 -1.23 5.71
C ALA A 59 -0.04 -0.31 4.50
N LEU A 60 -1.21 -0.13 3.90
CA LEU A 60 -1.36 0.77 2.74
C LEU A 60 -1.13 2.23 3.12
N LEU A 61 -1.59 2.64 4.30
CA LEU A 61 -1.31 3.99 4.79
C LEU A 61 0.17 4.19 5.08
N ASP A 62 0.83 3.17 5.66
CA ASP A 62 2.28 3.21 5.88
C ASP A 62 3.05 3.28 4.56
N MET A 63 2.66 2.49 3.56
CA MET A 63 3.26 2.55 2.23
C MET A 63 3.16 3.95 1.63
N ALA A 64 1.99 4.58 1.73
CA ALA A 64 1.79 5.93 1.22
C ALA A 64 2.72 6.92 1.93
N ARG A 65 2.86 6.82 3.25
CA ARG A 65 3.76 7.67 4.03
C ARG A 65 5.22 7.46 3.65
N ILE A 66 5.63 6.22 3.47
CA ILE A 66 7.02 5.87 3.12
C ILE A 66 7.37 6.45 1.75
N ILE A 67 6.54 6.18 0.75
CA ILE A 67 6.80 6.63 -0.62
C ILE A 67 6.80 8.16 -0.69
N GLU A 68 5.84 8.81 -0.04
CA GLU A 68 5.78 10.27 0.02
C GLU A 68 6.94 10.87 0.80
N GLY A 69 7.35 10.25 1.91
CA GLY A 69 8.48 10.70 2.71
C GLY A 69 9.79 10.64 1.94
N ILE A 70 10.02 9.56 1.22
CA ILE A 70 11.23 9.41 0.38
C ILE A 70 11.21 10.43 -0.75
N ARG A 71 10.04 10.66 -1.37
CA ARG A 71 9.89 11.67 -2.41
C ARG A 71 10.19 13.07 -1.90
N LYS A 72 9.65 13.44 -0.75
CA LYS A 72 9.83 14.79 -0.18
C LYS A 72 11.23 15.03 0.37
N GLU A 73 11.78 14.08 1.10
CA GLU A 73 13.05 14.27 1.81
C GLU A 73 14.26 13.98 0.93
N LEU A 74 14.17 12.99 0.05
CA LEU A 74 15.29 12.57 -0.80
C LEU A 74 15.11 12.94 -2.27
N GLY A 75 13.90 13.30 -2.70
CA GLY A 75 13.61 13.58 -4.09
C GLY A 75 13.61 12.34 -4.99
N PHE A 76 13.43 11.15 -4.43
CA PHE A 76 13.51 9.90 -5.16
C PHE A 76 12.12 9.36 -5.49
N GLU A 77 11.95 8.92 -6.74
CA GLU A 77 10.75 8.26 -7.23
C GLU A 77 11.05 6.78 -7.49
N GLN A 78 10.08 5.91 -7.15
CA GLN A 78 10.18 4.50 -7.52
C GLN A 78 10.03 4.33 -9.03
N GLU A 79 10.54 3.21 -9.54
CA GLU A 79 10.36 2.85 -10.94
C GLU A 79 8.88 2.50 -11.20
N VAL A 80 8.22 3.30 -12.02
CA VAL A 80 6.77 3.28 -12.23
C VAL A 80 6.29 1.91 -12.71
N ASP A 81 7.00 1.29 -13.65
CA ASP A 81 6.59 0.04 -14.29
C ASP A 81 6.84 -1.19 -13.44
N LYS A 82 7.48 -1.05 -12.29
CA LYS A 82 7.94 -2.20 -11.48
C LYS A 82 7.14 -2.40 -10.19
N CYS A 83 6.16 -1.56 -9.91
CA CYS A 83 5.31 -1.73 -8.74
C CYS A 83 4.21 -2.76 -9.01
N SER A 84 4.13 -3.80 -8.18
CA SER A 84 3.10 -4.84 -8.34
C SER A 84 1.69 -4.37 -8.02
N LEU A 85 1.52 -3.16 -7.51
CA LEU A 85 0.21 -2.57 -7.22
C LEU A 85 -0.32 -1.67 -8.35
N ASN A 86 0.34 -1.63 -9.49
CA ASN A 86 -0.03 -0.74 -10.61
C ASN A 86 -1.43 -0.98 -11.17
N GLY A 87 -1.98 -2.17 -11.00
CA GLY A 87 -3.32 -2.49 -11.50
C GLY A 87 -4.47 -2.16 -10.55
N SER A 88 -4.23 -1.42 -9.47
CA SER A 88 -5.23 -1.16 -8.42
C SER A 88 -5.54 0.32 -8.30
N LEU A 89 -6.79 0.62 -7.92
CA LEU A 89 -7.27 2.01 -7.78
C LEU A 89 -6.84 2.65 -6.46
N VAL A 90 -6.96 1.94 -5.34
CA VAL A 90 -6.64 2.50 -4.01
C VAL A 90 -5.19 2.93 -3.90
N PRO A 91 -4.20 2.13 -4.32
CA PRO A 91 -2.81 2.58 -4.32
C PRO A 91 -2.58 3.84 -5.15
N PHE A 92 -3.25 3.96 -6.30
CA PHE A 92 -3.17 5.16 -7.12
C PHE A 92 -3.75 6.37 -6.39
N ILE A 93 -4.94 6.23 -5.81
CA ILE A 93 -5.58 7.32 -5.06
C ILE A 93 -4.70 7.79 -3.90
N LEU A 94 -4.09 6.86 -3.17
CA LEU A 94 -3.22 7.17 -2.03
C LEU A 94 -1.83 7.70 -2.44
N GLY A 95 -1.49 7.69 -3.72
CA GLY A 95 -0.19 8.16 -4.20
C GLY A 95 0.93 7.14 -4.11
N ILE A 96 0.60 5.87 -3.85
CA ILE A 96 1.58 4.77 -3.84
C ILE A 96 2.06 4.50 -5.27
N THR A 97 1.13 4.47 -6.22
CA THR A 97 1.43 4.35 -7.65
C THR A 97 1.09 5.65 -8.36
N THR A 98 1.66 5.86 -9.54
CA THR A 98 1.49 7.10 -10.30
C THR A 98 0.71 6.93 -11.58
N THR A 99 0.38 5.69 -11.97
CA THR A 99 -0.38 5.40 -13.18
C THR A 99 -1.79 4.99 -12.80
N GLN A 100 -2.78 5.74 -13.28
CA GLN A 100 -4.19 5.38 -13.06
C GLN A 100 -4.55 4.17 -13.91
N PRO A 101 -5.02 3.06 -13.29
CA PRO A 101 -5.49 1.94 -14.07
C PRO A 101 -6.80 2.28 -14.79
N ASP A 102 -6.94 1.76 -16.01
CA ASP A 102 -8.17 1.80 -16.77
C ASP A 102 -8.81 0.39 -16.82
N CYS A 103 -9.91 0.23 -17.55
CA CYS A 103 -10.60 -1.05 -17.64
C CYS A 103 -9.72 -2.16 -18.24
N ALA A 104 -8.75 -1.80 -19.10
CA ALA A 104 -7.86 -2.76 -19.74
C ALA A 104 -6.69 -3.18 -18.85
N THR A 105 -6.22 -2.29 -17.99
CA THR A 105 -5.04 -2.53 -17.12
C THR A 105 -5.41 -2.90 -15.70
N TYR A 106 -6.67 -2.80 -15.33
CA TYR A 106 -7.14 -3.13 -13.98
C TYR A 106 -6.95 -4.61 -13.69
N VAL A 107 -6.38 -4.91 -12.52
CA VAL A 107 -6.19 -6.27 -12.02
C VAL A 107 -7.12 -6.51 -10.86
N PRO A 108 -8.20 -7.30 -11.04
CA PRO A 108 -9.09 -7.61 -9.93
C PRO A 108 -8.39 -8.53 -8.91
N ASP A 109 -8.88 -8.51 -7.70
CA ASP A 109 -8.46 -9.42 -6.61
C ASP A 109 -7.00 -9.32 -6.16
N LEU A 110 -6.31 -8.19 -6.44
CA LEU A 110 -4.94 -7.99 -5.97
C LEU A 110 -4.81 -8.12 -4.44
N PHE A 111 -5.84 -7.70 -3.70
CA PHE A 111 -5.84 -7.70 -2.24
C PHE A 111 -6.53 -8.93 -1.63
N ALA A 112 -7.00 -9.85 -2.45
CA ALA A 112 -7.64 -11.09 -2.03
C ALA A 112 -6.64 -12.24 -1.88
N ALA A 113 -5.36 -12.00 -2.11
CA ALA A 113 -4.30 -13.00 -2.07
C ALA A 113 -4.00 -13.47 -0.65
N HIS A 114 -3.18 -14.53 -0.57
CA HIS A 114 -2.75 -15.11 0.71
C HIS A 114 -2.01 -14.11 1.57
N GLN A 115 -2.18 -14.24 2.88
CA GLN A 115 -1.48 -13.39 3.83
C GLN A 115 -0.17 -14.06 4.31
N PRO A 116 0.90 -13.28 4.52
CA PRO A 116 0.98 -11.84 4.25
C PRO A 116 0.99 -11.54 2.76
N LEU A 117 0.41 -10.41 2.37
CA LEU A 117 0.46 -9.95 0.99
C LEU A 117 1.89 -9.57 0.63
N GLN A 118 2.40 -10.10 -0.48
CA GLN A 118 3.73 -9.75 -0.96
C GLN A 118 3.64 -8.74 -2.10
N VAL A 119 4.33 -7.62 -1.93
CA VAL A 119 4.36 -6.52 -2.88
C VAL A 119 5.80 -6.31 -3.33
N THR A 120 5.98 -5.90 -4.58
CA THR A 120 7.28 -5.52 -5.11
C THR A 120 7.26 -4.05 -5.52
N ILE A 121 8.28 -3.31 -5.07
CA ILE A 121 8.59 -1.98 -5.58
C ILE A 121 10.05 -1.96 -6.02
N ALA A 122 10.43 -0.98 -6.81
CA ALA A 122 11.81 -0.87 -7.27
C ALA A 122 12.26 0.58 -7.34
N TYR A 123 13.53 0.80 -7.04
CA TYR A 123 14.21 2.06 -7.24
C TYR A 123 15.43 1.85 -8.15
N ASP A 124 15.84 2.92 -8.80
CA ASP A 124 17.09 2.92 -9.56
C ASP A 124 18.24 2.38 -8.70
N ASN A 125 19.16 1.67 -9.34
CA ASN A 125 20.30 1.02 -8.69
C ASN A 125 21.07 1.97 -7.75
N GLU A 126 21.26 3.21 -8.15
CA GLU A 126 22.06 4.18 -7.39
C GLU A 126 21.34 4.69 -6.14
N ILE A 127 20.01 4.70 -6.14
CA ILE A 127 19.23 5.29 -5.06
C ILE A 127 18.53 4.26 -4.16
N ARG A 128 18.44 2.99 -4.57
CA ARG A 128 17.71 1.97 -3.82
C ARG A 128 18.22 1.85 -2.37
N ASN A 129 19.52 1.81 -2.17
CA ASN A 129 20.09 1.68 -0.83
C ASN A 129 19.80 2.91 0.04
N GLN A 130 19.80 4.09 -0.56
CA GLN A 130 19.45 5.33 0.16
C GLN A 130 17.98 5.32 0.59
N ALA A 131 17.08 4.85 -0.26
CA ALA A 131 15.66 4.69 0.07
C ALA A 131 15.48 3.70 1.24
N VAL A 132 16.16 2.57 1.20
CA VAL A 132 16.13 1.55 2.27
C VAL A 132 16.68 2.13 3.58
N ASN A 133 17.78 2.87 3.52
CA ASN A 133 18.37 3.51 4.70
C ASN A 133 17.42 4.55 5.32
N TRP A 134 16.68 5.28 4.48
CA TRP A 134 15.64 6.19 4.96
C TRP A 134 14.55 5.44 5.72
N MET A 135 14.11 4.30 5.21
CA MET A 135 13.11 3.45 5.88
C MET A 135 13.60 3.00 7.26
N LYS A 136 14.84 2.52 7.34
CA LYS A 136 15.46 2.10 8.61
C LYS A 136 15.56 3.27 9.59
N ALA A 137 16.00 4.43 9.12
CA ALA A 137 16.15 5.62 9.95
C ALA A 137 14.81 6.13 10.49
N ASN A 138 13.71 5.85 9.80
CA ASN A 138 12.36 6.21 10.23
C ASN A 138 11.65 5.11 11.01
N GLY A 139 12.38 4.08 11.45
CA GLY A 139 11.87 3.07 12.36
C GLY A 139 11.16 1.89 11.72
N TYR A 140 11.23 1.77 10.40
CA TYR A 140 10.62 0.62 9.71
C TYR A 140 11.52 -0.60 9.76
N GLU A 141 10.90 -1.77 9.89
CA GLU A 141 11.61 -3.04 9.97
C GLU A 141 12.01 -3.53 8.58
N ILE A 142 13.32 -3.68 8.36
CA ILE A 142 13.87 -4.20 7.11
C ILE A 142 14.55 -5.54 7.39
N SER A 143 14.20 -6.54 6.61
CA SER A 143 14.76 -7.88 6.62
C SER A 143 15.37 -8.19 5.25
N SER A 144 15.60 -9.44 4.94
CA SER A 144 16.15 -9.86 3.65
C SER A 144 15.30 -10.99 3.08
N TYR A 145 15.10 -10.97 1.77
CA TYR A 145 14.40 -12.01 1.02
C TYR A 145 15.11 -12.22 -0.32
N LEU A 146 15.69 -13.41 -0.51
CA LEU A 146 16.44 -13.77 -1.73
C LEU A 146 17.47 -12.71 -2.12
N GLY A 147 18.22 -12.20 -1.13
CA GLY A 147 19.25 -11.19 -1.35
C GLY A 147 18.75 -9.77 -1.53
N GLN A 148 17.44 -9.53 -1.43
CA GLN A 148 16.85 -8.20 -1.56
C GLN A 148 16.35 -7.71 -0.20
N PRO A 149 16.35 -6.38 0.06
CA PRO A 149 15.70 -5.84 1.25
C PRO A 149 14.21 -6.12 1.24
N LEU A 150 13.69 -6.50 2.38
CA LEU A 150 12.27 -6.78 2.60
C LEU A 150 11.73 -5.86 3.69
N LEU A 151 10.86 -4.95 3.32
CA LEU A 151 10.16 -4.08 4.26
C LEU A 151 8.98 -4.85 4.85
N LYS A 152 8.94 -4.96 6.17
CA LYS A 152 7.87 -5.66 6.87
C LYS A 152 6.87 -4.65 7.43
N LEU A 153 5.67 -4.72 6.92
CA LEU A 153 4.51 -4.00 7.46
C LEU A 153 3.49 -5.01 7.96
N LYS A 154 2.48 -4.53 8.67
CA LYS A 154 1.42 -5.40 9.18
C LYS A 154 0.70 -6.09 8.01
N ASN A 155 0.77 -7.41 7.96
CA ASN A 155 0.14 -8.27 6.94
C ASN A 155 0.65 -8.04 5.51
N VAL A 156 1.71 -7.25 5.32
CA VAL A 156 2.29 -6.97 4.00
C VAL A 156 3.81 -7.08 4.07
N ARG A 157 4.39 -7.68 3.04
CA ARG A 157 5.85 -7.79 2.86
C ARG A 157 6.18 -7.15 1.52
N ILE A 158 7.10 -6.21 1.53
CA ILE A 158 7.46 -5.43 0.35
C ILE A 158 8.91 -5.69 -0.02
N VAL A 159 9.13 -6.34 -1.15
CA VAL A 159 10.45 -6.56 -1.70
C VAL A 159 10.87 -5.28 -2.43
N ILE A 160 12.04 -4.75 -2.09
CA ILE A 160 12.56 -3.51 -2.66
C ILE A 160 13.69 -3.86 -3.61
N LYS A 161 13.38 -3.90 -4.89
CA LYS A 161 14.33 -4.27 -5.94
C LYS A 161 15.10 -3.05 -6.44
N ARG A 162 16.24 -3.32 -7.07
CA ARG A 162 16.98 -2.30 -7.82
C ARG A 162 16.81 -2.52 -9.30
N VAL A 163 16.68 -1.43 -10.04
CA VAL A 163 16.64 -1.47 -11.50
C VAL A 163 17.96 -0.93 -12.03
N LEU A 164 18.60 -1.72 -12.88
CA LEU A 164 19.81 -1.30 -13.58
C LEU A 164 19.36 -0.56 -14.84
N LYS A 165 19.64 0.74 -14.90
CA LYS A 165 19.46 1.50 -16.13
C LYS A 165 20.67 1.33 -17.01
N SER A 166 20.43 0.84 -18.21
CA SER A 166 21.45 0.74 -19.25
C SER A 166 21.78 2.10 -19.84
#